data_c32a31c861dc56497100aaa2f6c8c0e3
#
_entry.id   c32a31c861dc56497100aaa2f6c8c0e3
#
_cell.length_a   1.000
_cell.length_b   1.000
_cell.length_c   1.000
_cell.angle_alpha   90.00
_cell.angle_beta   90.00
_cell.angle_gamma   90.00
#
_symmetry.space_group_name_H-M   'P 1'
#
loop_
_entity.id
_entity.type
_entity.pdbx_description
1 polymer ?
#
loop_
_entity_poly.entity_id
_entity_poly.type
_entity_poly.pdbx_seq_one_letter_code
_entity_poly.pdbx_strand_id
1 'polypeptide(L)'
;MVTEQFNLDSEYAELHRKYPMSGRKPLIGISGNFSEGNCCLAPGYYHSILEAGAVPVIIPPYPHREQLVSMLDSLDALLLSGGADIDPRYMGEEPDYNLLHNINEPRDEQELMLVRLAVDRQIPILGICRGVQTMAAALGGKVHQDIYAALGEGLLGHSQEEERGVATHSVNIERGSLLHTLFGDTLAVNSFHHQAVSAVPEGFRVTATATDGVIEAMETIDGRPMVGVQWHPECFILKDNNRCMMPLFEWLVGEAALYRRARTLHENIITIDSHCDTPMLFGGGYSLEERSDVALVDLHKMAEGGLDVTTMAAYLKQESRDDASLLRATENAWGLLDGISERVERNAAHVAICSTPDELAALKRAGKKIIMPAIENGYAIGRDLSNIKKFRDAGVVYMTLCHNGDNDICDSARGTSEHGGLSNFGRSVVAEMNRTGMMIDLSHAAESTFYDVLEASAVPVVCSHSSCKALCDHPRNLTDEQLSAIAAKGGVVQITMYKGFLVKEGDATLDDFMRHLEHAIAVAGAKHVGIGTDFDGDGTIIGCRDASQLINLTRELLRRGYDEATIADIWGRNWLRVMAEVQKNAAQEP
;
A
#
# COMPACT_ATOMS: atom_id res chain seq x y z
N MET A 1 52.79 -11.64 -5.79
CA MET A 1 51.44 -12.22 -5.98
C MET A 1 51.20 -12.31 -7.46
N VAL A 2 51.07 -13.49 -8.02
CA VAL A 2 50.66 -13.69 -9.41
C VAL A 2 49.18 -13.35 -9.43
N THR A 3 48.78 -12.21 -10.01
CA THR A 3 47.38 -11.91 -10.30
C THR A 3 46.92 -13.00 -11.25
N GLU A 4 45.90 -13.79 -10.89
CA GLU A 4 45.23 -14.67 -11.83
C GLU A 4 44.82 -13.83 -13.02
N GLN A 5 45.35 -14.19 -14.17
CA GLN A 5 45.10 -13.43 -15.39
C GLN A 5 43.67 -13.69 -15.82
N PHE A 6 42.84 -12.65 -15.92
CA PHE A 6 41.46 -12.76 -16.40
C PHE A 6 41.41 -13.56 -17.71
N ASN A 7 40.66 -14.65 -17.71
CA ASN A 7 40.44 -15.48 -18.88
C ASN A 7 38.96 -15.42 -19.27
N LEU A 8 38.66 -14.63 -20.30
CA LEU A 8 37.29 -14.38 -20.77
C LEU A 8 36.53 -15.68 -21.08
N ASP A 9 37.15 -16.62 -21.79
CA ASP A 9 36.47 -17.85 -22.22
C ASP A 9 36.12 -18.74 -21.02
N SER A 10 37.00 -18.81 -20.01
CA SER A 10 36.77 -19.56 -18.79
C SER A 10 35.64 -18.94 -17.96
N GLU A 11 35.68 -17.63 -17.72
CA GLU A 11 34.64 -16.91 -16.98
C GLU A 11 33.29 -16.97 -17.69
N TYR A 12 33.29 -16.77 -19.02
CA TYR A 12 32.07 -16.86 -19.83
C TYR A 12 31.46 -18.26 -19.78
N ALA A 13 32.28 -19.31 -19.90
CA ALA A 13 31.82 -20.70 -19.81
C ALA A 13 31.26 -21.02 -18.42
N GLU A 14 31.85 -20.47 -17.34
CA GLU A 14 31.36 -20.66 -15.97
C GLU A 14 29.97 -20.04 -15.77
N LEU A 15 29.73 -18.84 -16.26
CA LEU A 15 28.42 -18.18 -16.20
C LEU A 15 27.32 -19.01 -16.88
N HIS A 16 27.65 -19.79 -17.92
CA HIS A 16 26.69 -20.59 -18.69
C HIS A 16 26.61 -22.07 -18.25
N ARG A 17 27.33 -22.44 -17.20
CA ARG A 17 27.42 -23.84 -16.74
C ARG A 17 26.11 -24.39 -16.17
N LYS A 18 25.23 -23.53 -15.68
CA LYS A 18 23.94 -23.91 -15.08
C LYS A 18 22.78 -23.19 -15.75
N TYR A 19 21.77 -23.94 -16.20
CA TYR A 19 20.52 -23.37 -16.70
C TYR A 19 19.34 -23.91 -15.86
N PRO A 20 18.35 -23.07 -15.46
CA PRO A 20 18.36 -21.62 -15.65
C PRO A 20 19.43 -20.96 -14.79
N MET A 21 20.06 -19.91 -15.32
CA MET A 21 20.93 -19.05 -14.53
C MET A 21 20.14 -18.52 -13.32
N SER A 22 20.80 -18.26 -12.22
CA SER A 22 20.19 -17.81 -10.95
C SER A 22 19.07 -16.79 -11.18
N GLY A 23 17.97 -16.90 -10.41
CA GLY A 23 16.85 -15.95 -10.49
C GLY A 23 17.33 -14.50 -10.44
N ARG A 24 16.57 -13.59 -11.06
CA ARG A 24 16.90 -12.15 -11.10
C ARG A 24 17.09 -11.62 -9.67
N LYS A 25 18.27 -11.10 -9.36
CA LYS A 25 18.57 -10.46 -8.08
C LYS A 25 17.88 -9.09 -7.99
N PRO A 26 17.57 -8.57 -6.79
CA PRO A 26 17.03 -7.21 -6.64
C PRO A 26 17.94 -6.15 -7.27
N LEU A 27 17.33 -5.13 -7.87
CA LEU A 27 18.02 -3.97 -8.44
C LEU A 27 17.92 -2.80 -7.45
N ILE A 28 19.05 -2.35 -6.93
CA ILE A 28 19.12 -1.24 -5.98
C ILE A 28 19.64 0.00 -6.70
N GLY A 29 18.78 1.01 -6.86
CA GLY A 29 19.20 2.30 -7.38
C GLY A 29 20.05 3.06 -6.34
N ILE A 30 21.22 3.53 -6.73
CA ILE A 30 22.11 4.32 -5.87
C ILE A 30 22.25 5.71 -6.47
N SER A 31 21.88 6.76 -5.74
CA SER A 31 22.06 8.13 -6.24
C SER A 31 23.52 8.48 -6.37
N GLY A 32 23.92 8.92 -7.57
CA GLY A 32 25.27 9.38 -7.87
C GLY A 32 25.52 10.81 -7.41
N ASN A 33 26.80 11.14 -7.24
CA ASN A 33 27.25 12.50 -6.95
C ASN A 33 27.75 13.17 -8.24
N PHE A 34 27.88 14.49 -8.20
CA PHE A 34 28.53 15.28 -9.25
C PHE A 34 29.91 15.74 -8.76
N SER A 35 30.94 15.49 -9.55
CA SER A 35 32.26 16.06 -9.33
C SER A 35 32.86 16.43 -10.67
N GLU A 36 33.29 17.68 -10.82
CA GLU A 36 33.93 18.20 -12.05
C GLU A 36 33.12 17.93 -13.33
N GLY A 37 31.77 17.97 -13.23
CA GLY A 37 30.87 17.69 -14.36
C GLY A 37 30.65 16.20 -14.67
N ASN A 38 31.24 15.31 -13.88
CA ASN A 38 31.09 13.86 -14.03
C ASN A 38 30.19 13.28 -12.92
N CYS A 39 29.39 12.27 -13.27
CA CYS A 39 28.74 11.44 -12.27
C CYS A 39 29.76 10.53 -11.61
N CYS A 40 29.83 10.55 -10.27
CA CYS A 40 30.74 9.71 -9.51
C CYS A 40 30.04 9.09 -8.28
N LEU A 41 30.54 7.94 -7.85
CA LEU A 41 30.05 7.23 -6.67
C LEU A 41 31.23 6.54 -5.96
N ALA A 42 31.34 6.72 -4.63
CA ALA A 42 32.35 6.05 -3.84
C ALA A 42 32.13 4.52 -3.85
N PRO A 43 33.20 3.71 -3.94
CA PRO A 43 33.09 2.26 -4.12
C PRO A 43 32.37 1.55 -2.98
N GLY A 44 32.41 2.05 -1.75
CA GLY A 44 31.76 1.44 -0.60
C GLY A 44 30.27 1.20 -0.79
N TYR A 45 29.56 2.12 -1.42
CA TYR A 45 28.11 1.99 -1.68
C TYR A 45 27.78 0.77 -2.52
N TYR A 46 28.38 0.66 -3.72
CA TYR A 46 28.07 -0.47 -4.60
C TYR A 46 28.70 -1.80 -4.15
N HIS A 47 29.86 -1.77 -3.48
CA HIS A 47 30.42 -2.98 -2.87
C HIS A 47 29.53 -3.55 -1.78
N SER A 48 28.99 -2.71 -0.89
CA SER A 48 28.07 -3.17 0.16
C SER A 48 26.80 -3.82 -0.42
N ILE A 49 26.24 -3.26 -1.51
CA ILE A 49 25.07 -3.84 -2.18
C ILE A 49 25.41 -5.18 -2.87
N LEU A 50 26.58 -5.26 -3.53
CA LEU A 50 27.05 -6.53 -4.14
C LEU A 50 27.24 -7.62 -3.09
N GLU A 51 27.90 -7.29 -1.98
CA GLU A 51 28.14 -8.21 -0.86
C GLU A 51 26.87 -8.65 -0.13
N ALA A 52 25.84 -7.77 -0.10
CA ALA A 52 24.51 -8.11 0.40
C ALA A 52 23.68 -8.95 -0.59
N GLY A 53 24.20 -9.18 -1.81
CA GLY A 53 23.61 -10.12 -2.78
C GLY A 53 22.66 -9.49 -3.82
N ALA A 54 22.61 -8.16 -3.96
CA ALA A 54 21.83 -7.46 -4.96
C ALA A 54 22.69 -6.88 -6.11
N VAL A 55 22.05 -6.25 -7.09
CA VAL A 55 22.69 -5.58 -8.22
C VAL A 55 22.57 -4.07 -8.04
N PRO A 56 23.67 -3.33 -7.86
CA PRO A 56 23.64 -1.87 -7.79
C PRO A 56 23.45 -1.25 -9.19
N VAL A 57 22.62 -0.22 -9.26
CA VAL A 57 22.40 0.60 -10.46
C VAL A 57 22.66 2.05 -10.09
N ILE A 58 23.67 2.68 -10.68
CA ILE A 58 24.00 4.08 -10.41
C ILE A 58 23.01 4.98 -11.14
N ILE A 59 22.36 5.87 -10.40
CA ILE A 59 21.44 6.88 -10.91
C ILE A 59 22.23 8.17 -11.07
N PRO A 60 22.53 8.59 -12.30
CA PRO A 60 23.26 9.85 -12.53
C PRO A 60 22.31 11.03 -12.25
N PRO A 61 22.80 12.14 -11.69
CA PRO A 61 22.04 13.38 -11.65
C PRO A 61 21.77 13.87 -13.07
N TYR A 62 20.48 14.05 -13.44
CA TYR A 62 20.08 14.60 -14.73
C TYR A 62 18.73 15.34 -14.64
N PRO A 63 18.47 16.31 -15.52
CA PRO A 63 17.36 17.26 -15.36
C PRO A 63 16.00 16.74 -15.84
N HIS A 64 15.91 15.57 -16.47
CA HIS A 64 14.66 15.09 -17.08
C HIS A 64 13.79 14.33 -16.08
N ARG A 65 12.74 14.96 -15.59
CA ARG A 65 11.86 14.45 -14.52
C ARG A 65 10.99 13.27 -14.94
N GLU A 66 10.53 13.25 -16.21
CA GLU A 66 9.66 12.18 -16.71
C GLU A 66 10.31 10.79 -16.68
N GLN A 67 11.63 10.72 -16.89
CA GLN A 67 12.36 9.47 -16.87
C GLN A 67 12.54 8.91 -15.45
N LEU A 68 12.40 9.73 -14.40
CA LEU A 68 12.52 9.27 -13.00
C LEU A 68 11.46 8.22 -12.65
N VAL A 69 10.24 8.39 -13.14
CA VAL A 69 9.14 7.43 -12.93
C VAL A 69 9.52 6.07 -13.53
N SER A 70 9.88 6.04 -14.82
CA SER A 70 10.26 4.80 -15.51
C SER A 70 11.48 4.11 -14.89
N MET A 71 12.42 4.91 -14.37
CA MET A 71 13.58 4.38 -13.66
C MET A 71 13.18 3.74 -12.33
N LEU A 72 12.39 4.44 -11.49
CA LEU A 72 11.90 3.90 -10.23
C LEU A 72 11.07 2.63 -10.43
N ASP A 73 10.24 2.58 -11.48
CA ASP A 73 9.46 1.39 -11.82
C ASP A 73 10.34 0.17 -12.19
N SER A 74 11.62 0.41 -12.50
CA SER A 74 12.59 -0.65 -12.78
C SER A 74 13.39 -1.10 -11.56
N LEU A 75 13.33 -0.37 -10.44
CA LEU A 75 14.10 -0.60 -9.24
C LEU A 75 13.28 -1.34 -8.17
N ASP A 76 14.00 -2.04 -7.30
CA ASP A 76 13.40 -2.78 -6.18
C ASP A 76 13.68 -2.09 -4.82
N ALA A 77 14.68 -1.20 -4.74
CA ALA A 77 14.94 -0.30 -3.62
C ALA A 77 15.79 0.90 -4.06
N LEU A 78 15.86 1.92 -3.19
CA LEU A 78 16.64 3.14 -3.38
C LEU A 78 17.65 3.29 -2.24
N LEU A 79 18.92 3.56 -2.57
CA LEU A 79 19.95 3.99 -1.66
C LEU A 79 20.37 5.42 -2.02
N LEU A 80 20.16 6.36 -1.10
CA LEU A 80 20.60 7.74 -1.23
C LEU A 80 21.99 7.87 -0.63
N SER A 81 22.97 8.23 -1.47
CA SER A 81 24.37 8.32 -1.06
C SER A 81 24.71 9.63 -0.36
N GLY A 82 25.81 9.64 0.40
CA GLY A 82 26.40 10.85 0.98
C GLY A 82 26.86 11.84 -0.09
N GLY A 83 27.23 13.05 0.31
CA GLY A 83 27.68 14.09 -0.63
C GLY A 83 27.70 15.49 -0.06
N ALA A 84 27.58 16.48 -0.94
CA ALA A 84 27.51 17.90 -0.65
C ALA A 84 26.25 18.28 0.16
N ASP A 85 26.22 19.50 0.66
CA ASP A 85 25.11 20.03 1.47
C ASP A 85 23.81 20.11 0.66
N ILE A 86 22.68 19.95 1.37
CA ILE A 86 21.36 20.26 0.83
C ILE A 86 21.09 21.74 0.94
N ASP A 87 20.52 22.31 -0.10
CA ASP A 87 20.11 23.71 -0.13
C ASP A 87 18.95 23.95 0.86
N PRO A 88 19.12 24.83 1.87
CA PRO A 88 18.09 25.13 2.87
C PRO A 88 16.79 25.67 2.29
N ARG A 89 16.83 26.28 1.09
CA ARG A 89 15.63 26.79 0.40
C ARG A 89 14.55 25.73 0.18
N TYR A 90 14.92 24.47 0.00
CA TYR A 90 13.96 23.36 -0.12
C TYR A 90 13.22 23.04 1.19
N MET A 91 13.73 23.55 2.32
CA MET A 91 13.09 23.46 3.63
C MET A 91 12.45 24.79 4.06
N GLY A 92 12.39 25.79 3.16
CA GLY A 92 11.84 27.12 3.41
C GLY A 92 12.72 28.00 4.32
N GLU A 93 14.04 27.77 4.31
CA GLU A 93 15.02 28.52 5.10
C GLU A 93 15.94 29.35 4.21
N GLU A 94 16.41 30.50 4.73
CA GLU A 94 17.41 31.32 4.05
C GLU A 94 18.80 30.69 4.17
N PRO A 95 19.57 30.53 3.05
CA PRO A 95 20.91 29.98 3.08
C PRO A 95 21.92 30.91 3.77
N ASP A 96 22.69 30.40 4.71
CA ASP A 96 23.90 31.08 5.17
C ASP A 96 25.13 30.50 4.43
N TYR A 97 25.52 31.17 3.37
CA TYR A 97 26.65 30.73 2.53
C TYR A 97 28.01 30.73 3.21
N ASN A 98 28.13 31.26 4.48
CA ASN A 98 29.35 31.11 5.28
C ASN A 98 29.42 29.72 5.94
N LEU A 99 28.27 29.05 6.07
CA LEU A 99 28.15 27.74 6.72
C LEU A 99 28.08 26.59 5.71
N LEU A 100 27.58 26.88 4.49
CA LEU A 100 27.30 25.86 3.48
C LEU A 100 28.51 25.53 2.61
N HIS A 101 28.65 24.24 2.29
CA HIS A 101 29.70 23.71 1.45
C HIS A 101 29.15 22.99 0.21
N ASN A 102 29.50 23.47 -1.00
CA ASN A 102 29.28 22.75 -2.26
C ASN A 102 27.83 22.29 -2.54
N ILE A 103 26.84 23.18 -2.48
CA ILE A 103 25.46 22.89 -2.91
C ILE A 103 25.46 22.37 -4.35
N ASN A 104 24.66 21.32 -4.60
CA ASN A 104 24.46 20.74 -5.91
C ASN A 104 22.97 20.73 -6.28
N GLU A 105 22.45 21.85 -6.74
CA GLU A 105 21.04 22.06 -7.06
C GLU A 105 20.43 20.98 -7.99
N PRO A 106 21.08 20.54 -9.10
CA PRO A 106 20.54 19.47 -9.93
C PRO A 106 20.38 18.13 -9.21
N ARG A 107 21.28 17.83 -8.26
CA ARG A 107 21.20 16.63 -7.43
C ARG A 107 20.11 16.77 -6.38
N ASP A 108 19.99 17.94 -5.75
CA ASP A 108 18.96 18.22 -4.76
C ASP A 108 17.57 18.01 -5.36
N GLU A 109 17.28 18.67 -6.50
CA GLU A 109 15.98 18.57 -7.19
C GLU A 109 15.63 17.12 -7.54
N GLN A 110 16.60 16.38 -8.08
CA GLN A 110 16.38 15.00 -8.47
C GLN A 110 16.14 14.09 -7.28
N GLU A 111 16.98 14.15 -6.24
CA GLU A 111 16.86 13.26 -5.09
C GLU A 111 15.62 13.55 -4.26
N LEU A 112 15.23 14.83 -4.07
CA LEU A 112 13.98 15.19 -3.41
C LEU A 112 12.76 14.61 -4.16
N MET A 113 12.77 14.67 -5.49
CA MET A 113 11.74 14.05 -6.33
C MET A 113 11.76 12.54 -6.23
N LEU A 114 12.95 11.90 -6.30
CA LEU A 114 13.10 10.45 -6.16
C LEU A 114 12.52 9.94 -4.85
N VAL A 115 12.78 10.64 -3.73
CA VAL A 115 12.23 10.26 -2.42
C VAL A 115 10.70 10.28 -2.44
N ARG A 116 10.08 11.37 -2.91
CA ARG A 116 8.61 11.47 -2.95
C ARG A 116 7.98 10.41 -3.84
N LEU A 117 8.50 10.23 -5.06
CA LEU A 117 8.01 9.21 -5.98
C LEU A 117 8.22 7.77 -5.47
N ALA A 118 9.31 7.52 -4.73
CA ALA A 118 9.59 6.22 -4.12
C ALA A 118 8.65 5.96 -2.93
N VAL A 119 8.31 6.98 -2.14
CA VAL A 119 7.31 6.90 -1.05
C VAL A 119 5.93 6.54 -1.61
N ASP A 120 5.48 7.20 -2.67
CA ASP A 120 4.21 6.91 -3.33
C ASP A 120 4.13 5.44 -3.78
N ARG A 121 5.23 4.87 -4.24
CA ARG A 121 5.37 3.48 -4.73
C ARG A 121 5.73 2.47 -3.65
N GLN A 122 5.88 2.89 -2.41
CA GLN A 122 6.29 2.04 -1.28
C GLN A 122 7.65 1.34 -1.51
N ILE A 123 8.55 1.96 -2.29
CA ILE A 123 9.90 1.46 -2.55
C ILE A 123 10.74 1.56 -1.26
N PRO A 124 11.44 0.50 -0.84
CA PRO A 124 12.37 0.56 0.29
C PRO A 124 13.48 1.60 0.09
N ILE A 125 13.78 2.39 1.12
CA ILE A 125 14.79 3.47 1.05
C ILE A 125 15.79 3.35 2.19
N LEU A 126 17.08 3.41 1.86
CA LEU A 126 18.16 3.65 2.80
C LEU A 126 18.84 4.98 2.47
N GLY A 127 18.82 5.95 3.40
CA GLY A 127 19.56 7.21 3.29
C GLY A 127 20.85 7.17 4.10
N ILE A 128 21.99 7.56 3.50
CA ILE A 128 23.29 7.59 4.17
C ILE A 128 23.85 9.01 4.15
N CYS A 129 24.17 9.56 5.32
CA CYS A 129 24.74 10.90 5.54
C CYS A 129 23.84 11.97 4.88
N ARG A 130 24.26 12.58 3.77
CA ARG A 130 23.38 13.47 3.00
C ARG A 130 22.05 12.79 2.64
N GLY A 131 22.03 11.48 2.40
CA GLY A 131 20.83 10.74 2.07
C GLY A 131 19.74 10.78 3.15
N VAL A 132 20.07 10.72 4.44
CA VAL A 132 19.09 10.89 5.53
C VAL A 132 18.57 12.33 5.59
N GLN A 133 19.42 13.31 5.30
CA GLN A 133 19.05 14.72 5.22
C GLN A 133 18.13 14.98 4.04
N THR A 134 18.40 14.38 2.86
CA THR A 134 17.51 14.40 1.69
C THR A 134 16.13 13.82 2.00
N MET A 135 16.08 12.69 2.71
CA MET A 135 14.81 12.10 3.15
C MET A 135 14.04 13.06 4.06
N ALA A 136 14.73 13.67 5.04
CA ALA A 136 14.10 14.64 5.92
C ALA A 136 13.56 15.84 5.14
N ALA A 137 14.38 16.48 4.30
CA ALA A 137 13.99 17.65 3.51
C ALA A 137 12.82 17.36 2.55
N ALA A 138 12.86 16.22 1.84
CA ALA A 138 11.82 15.83 0.89
C ALA A 138 10.45 15.63 1.54
N LEU A 139 10.42 15.20 2.80
CA LEU A 139 9.20 14.79 3.51
C LEU A 139 8.72 15.80 4.56
N GLY A 140 9.33 16.99 4.60
CA GLY A 140 8.89 18.11 5.46
C GLY A 140 9.61 18.20 6.81
N GLY A 141 10.68 17.44 7.00
CA GLY A 141 11.62 17.61 8.11
C GLY A 141 12.56 18.78 7.91
N LYS A 142 13.57 18.92 8.80
CA LYS A 142 14.55 20.00 8.81
C LYS A 142 15.97 19.47 8.99
N VAL A 143 16.94 20.22 8.48
CA VAL A 143 18.37 19.94 8.57
C VAL A 143 19.10 21.18 9.09
N HIS A 144 19.97 21.03 10.07
CA HIS A 144 20.89 22.10 10.49
C HIS A 144 21.84 22.42 9.34
N GLN A 145 21.97 23.69 8.97
CA GLN A 145 22.95 24.14 7.96
C GLN A 145 24.39 23.89 8.41
N ASP A 146 24.63 24.00 9.73
CA ASP A 146 25.86 23.61 10.41
C ASP A 146 25.54 23.31 11.86
N ILE A 147 25.91 22.11 12.36
CA ILE A 147 25.61 21.70 13.74
C ILE A 147 26.40 22.50 14.76
N TYR A 148 27.64 22.90 14.44
CA TYR A 148 28.49 23.66 15.36
C TYR A 148 27.98 25.09 15.54
N ALA A 149 27.49 25.71 14.47
CA ALA A 149 26.85 27.02 14.55
C ALA A 149 25.48 26.96 15.25
N ALA A 150 24.70 25.90 15.04
CA ALA A 150 23.35 25.78 15.60
C ALA A 150 23.32 25.33 17.06
N LEU A 151 24.19 24.40 17.46
CA LEU A 151 24.15 23.73 18.78
C LEU A 151 25.24 24.24 19.73
N GLY A 152 26.25 24.96 19.22
CA GLY A 152 27.28 25.61 20.03
C GLY A 152 28.45 24.72 20.44
N GLU A 153 29.11 25.08 21.55
CA GLU A 153 30.30 24.39 22.06
C GLU A 153 29.94 23.07 22.76
N GLY A 154 30.85 22.11 22.70
CA GLY A 154 30.73 20.81 23.40
C GLY A 154 30.28 19.64 22.54
N LEU A 155 30.12 19.85 21.22
CA LEU A 155 29.85 18.76 20.29
C LEU A 155 31.06 17.85 20.12
N LEU A 156 30.80 16.61 19.80
CA LEU A 156 31.80 15.66 19.32
C LEU A 156 32.39 16.12 17.98
N GLY A 157 33.50 15.51 17.56
CA GLY A 157 34.07 15.74 16.25
C GLY A 157 33.30 14.95 15.18
N HIS A 158 32.22 15.55 14.63
CA HIS A 158 31.42 14.92 13.57
C HIS A 158 32.07 14.96 12.19
N SER A 159 33.25 15.56 12.06
CA SER A 159 34.09 15.52 10.85
C SER A 159 35.46 14.99 11.24
N GLN A 160 35.59 13.67 11.31
CA GLN A 160 36.82 13.01 11.80
C GLN A 160 37.99 13.14 10.83
N GLU A 161 39.21 13.12 11.39
CA GLU A 161 40.46 13.07 10.62
C GLU A 161 40.93 11.63 10.34
N GLU A 162 40.42 10.65 11.09
CA GLU A 162 40.74 9.23 10.94
C GLU A 162 40.27 8.68 9.62
N GLU A 163 40.83 7.51 9.24
CA GLU A 163 40.40 6.78 8.06
C GLU A 163 38.89 6.48 8.07
N ARG A 164 38.27 6.52 6.91
CA ARG A 164 36.80 6.39 6.75
C ARG A 164 36.21 5.11 7.37
N GLY A 165 36.95 4.01 7.42
CA GLY A 165 36.51 2.75 8.02
C GLY A 165 36.77 2.63 9.52
N VAL A 166 37.10 3.72 10.22
CA VAL A 166 37.33 3.77 11.68
C VAL A 166 36.18 4.45 12.38
N ALA A 167 35.59 3.80 13.38
CA ALA A 167 34.59 4.40 14.25
C ALA A 167 35.26 5.39 15.25
N THR A 168 34.64 6.57 15.43
CA THR A 168 35.18 7.63 16.28
C THR A 168 34.29 8.03 17.44
N HIS A 169 32.97 7.75 17.36
CA HIS A 169 32.08 7.98 18.49
C HIS A 169 30.98 6.91 18.56
N SER A 170 30.18 6.94 19.60
CA SER A 170 29.08 6.00 19.80
C SER A 170 27.73 6.72 19.70
N VAL A 171 26.74 6.00 19.16
CA VAL A 171 25.36 6.41 19.17
C VAL A 171 24.52 5.51 20.08
N ASN A 172 23.54 6.11 20.76
CA ASN A 172 22.52 5.40 21.53
C ASN A 172 21.35 5.08 20.60
N ILE A 173 20.92 3.83 20.57
CA ILE A 173 19.88 3.34 19.67
C ILE A 173 18.58 3.14 20.45
N GLU A 174 17.47 3.64 19.89
CA GLU A 174 16.15 3.56 20.48
C GLU A 174 15.62 2.12 20.41
N ARG A 175 15.15 1.60 21.56
CA ARG A 175 14.60 0.24 21.67
C ARG A 175 13.33 0.07 20.83
N GLY A 176 13.20 -1.07 20.19
CA GLY A 176 12.08 -1.38 19.29
C GLY A 176 12.22 -0.71 17.90
N SER A 177 13.39 -0.13 17.60
CA SER A 177 13.73 0.30 16.24
C SER A 177 14.32 -0.85 15.41
N LEU A 178 14.38 -0.65 14.09
CA LEU A 178 15.12 -1.55 13.20
C LEU A 178 16.59 -1.59 13.61
N LEU A 179 17.21 -0.43 13.83
CA LEU A 179 18.63 -0.36 14.22
C LEU A 179 18.89 -1.11 15.52
N HIS A 180 17.96 -1.04 16.48
CA HIS A 180 18.09 -1.82 17.72
C HIS A 180 18.05 -3.34 17.45
N THR A 181 17.22 -3.78 16.52
CA THR A 181 17.15 -5.20 16.11
C THR A 181 18.45 -5.64 15.44
N LEU A 182 19.08 -4.77 14.65
CA LEU A 182 20.30 -5.09 13.91
C LEU A 182 21.59 -4.98 14.76
N PHE A 183 21.65 -4.01 15.69
CA PHE A 183 22.90 -3.62 16.34
C PHE A 183 22.84 -3.56 17.88
N GLY A 184 21.66 -3.67 18.50
CA GLY A 184 21.48 -3.56 19.95
C GLY A 184 21.36 -2.12 20.44
N ASP A 185 21.62 -1.90 21.75
CA ASP A 185 21.38 -0.62 22.44
C ASP A 185 22.34 0.51 22.01
N THR A 186 23.56 0.18 21.56
CA THR A 186 24.61 1.16 21.17
C THR A 186 25.43 0.66 20.00
N LEU A 187 25.94 1.60 19.20
CA LEU A 187 26.79 1.30 18.05
C LEU A 187 27.94 2.33 17.97
N ALA A 188 29.17 1.87 17.69
CA ALA A 188 30.28 2.74 17.35
C ALA A 188 30.26 3.06 15.86
N VAL A 189 30.29 4.35 15.49
CA VAL A 189 30.14 4.85 14.13
C VAL A 189 31.27 5.79 13.71
N ASN A 190 31.50 5.92 12.41
CA ASN A 190 32.35 6.95 11.81
C ASN A 190 31.53 8.22 11.54
N SER A 191 32.19 9.35 11.29
CA SER A 191 31.49 10.62 11.14
C SER A 191 32.24 11.57 10.20
N PHE A 192 31.53 12.05 9.16
CA PHE A 192 32.05 12.94 8.12
C PHE A 192 30.99 13.97 7.71
N HIS A 193 30.39 14.69 8.68
CA HIS A 193 29.33 15.66 8.41
C HIS A 193 29.45 16.88 9.33
N HIS A 194 28.95 18.01 8.86
CA HIS A 194 28.72 19.22 9.64
C HIS A 194 27.25 19.62 9.61
N GLN A 195 26.43 18.94 8.78
CA GLN A 195 24.98 19.04 8.77
C GLN A 195 24.36 17.79 9.43
N ALA A 196 23.20 17.91 10.04
CA ALA A 196 22.42 16.79 10.57
C ALA A 196 20.94 17.14 10.57
N VAL A 197 20.07 16.12 10.57
CA VAL A 197 18.63 16.30 10.75
C VAL A 197 18.37 17.01 12.07
N SER A 198 17.60 18.10 12.03
CA SER A 198 17.19 18.88 13.21
C SER A 198 15.76 18.60 13.64
N ALA A 199 14.90 18.21 12.68
CA ALA A 199 13.54 17.74 12.93
C ALA A 199 13.19 16.63 11.93
N VAL A 200 12.73 15.49 12.43
CA VAL A 200 12.27 14.39 11.59
C VAL A 200 10.90 14.72 10.97
N PRO A 201 10.60 14.22 9.77
CA PRO A 201 9.29 14.39 9.15
C PRO A 201 8.16 13.76 9.97
N GLU A 202 6.92 14.19 9.71
CA GLU A 202 5.74 13.49 10.21
C GLU A 202 5.74 12.02 9.75
N GLY A 203 5.38 11.10 10.65
CA GLY A 203 5.42 9.66 10.38
C GLY A 203 6.81 9.04 10.52
N PHE A 204 7.82 9.81 10.99
CA PHE A 204 9.16 9.30 11.34
C PHE A 204 9.44 9.48 12.82
N ARG A 205 10.38 8.71 13.32
CA ARG A 205 10.97 8.85 14.67
C ARG A 205 12.48 8.85 14.61
N VAL A 206 13.10 9.50 15.58
CA VAL A 206 14.55 9.41 15.82
C VAL A 206 14.84 8.02 16.36
N THR A 207 15.84 7.33 15.82
CA THR A 207 16.21 5.96 16.21
C THR A 207 17.66 5.80 16.64
N ALA A 208 18.50 6.80 16.38
CA ALA A 208 19.82 6.88 16.99
C ALA A 208 20.20 8.34 17.27
N THR A 209 20.90 8.56 18.38
CA THR A 209 21.37 9.88 18.82
C THR A 209 22.79 9.75 19.36
N ALA A 210 23.70 10.64 18.95
CA ALA A 210 25.02 10.75 19.52
C ALA A 210 24.97 11.25 20.98
N THR A 211 26.02 11.05 21.75
CA THR A 211 26.04 11.42 23.17
C THR A 211 25.95 12.93 23.45
N ASP A 212 26.19 13.75 22.44
CA ASP A 212 26.03 15.21 22.45
C ASP A 212 24.66 15.71 21.97
N GLY A 213 23.75 14.78 21.62
CA GLY A 213 22.38 15.08 21.24
C GLY A 213 22.13 15.23 19.74
N VAL A 214 23.15 15.10 18.89
CA VAL A 214 22.99 15.13 17.44
C VAL A 214 22.19 13.91 16.97
N ILE A 215 21.18 14.14 16.13
CA ILE A 215 20.37 13.06 15.52
C ILE A 215 21.24 12.32 14.50
N GLU A 216 21.37 11.02 14.71
CA GLU A 216 22.21 10.15 13.89
C GLU A 216 21.41 9.14 13.05
N ALA A 217 20.12 8.92 13.36
CA ALA A 217 19.26 8.09 12.50
C ALA A 217 17.78 8.39 12.71
N MET A 218 17.00 8.07 11.68
CA MET A 218 15.53 8.08 11.71
C MET A 218 14.95 6.91 10.92
N GLU A 219 13.74 6.48 11.28
CA GLU A 219 12.95 5.50 10.55
C GLU A 219 11.47 5.85 10.59
N THR A 220 10.65 5.24 9.73
CA THR A 220 9.19 5.38 9.74
C THR A 220 8.57 4.69 10.96
N ILE A 221 7.45 5.24 11.46
CA ILE A 221 6.67 4.64 12.57
C ILE A 221 5.60 3.65 12.09
N ASP A 222 5.29 3.63 10.80
CA ASP A 222 4.21 2.87 10.19
C ASP A 222 4.68 1.55 9.52
N GLY A 223 5.94 1.17 9.74
CA GLY A 223 6.51 -0.08 9.23
C GLY A 223 6.91 -0.06 7.76
N ARG A 224 6.78 1.07 7.06
CA ARG A 224 7.36 1.21 5.72
C ARG A 224 8.88 1.08 5.80
N PRO A 225 9.54 0.40 4.87
CA PRO A 225 10.99 0.15 4.94
C PRO A 225 11.80 1.39 4.52
N MET A 226 11.81 2.39 5.36
CA MET A 226 12.56 3.63 5.16
C MET A 226 13.38 3.94 6.39
N VAL A 227 14.69 3.92 6.22
CA VAL A 227 15.68 4.20 7.27
C VAL A 227 16.73 5.15 6.75
N GLY A 228 17.13 6.11 7.56
CA GLY A 228 18.25 7.00 7.27
C GLY A 228 19.25 7.00 8.41
N VAL A 229 20.53 6.97 8.08
CA VAL A 229 21.65 7.05 9.03
C VAL A 229 22.59 8.19 8.66
N GLN A 230 23.12 8.90 9.64
CA GLN A 230 23.99 10.06 9.43
C GLN A 230 25.46 9.65 9.22
N TRP A 231 25.89 8.52 9.80
CA TRP A 231 27.23 7.97 9.59
C TRP A 231 27.37 7.28 8.23
N HIS A 232 28.57 6.77 7.91
CA HIS A 232 28.92 6.13 6.66
C HIS A 232 29.15 4.61 6.82
N PRO A 233 28.11 3.78 6.89
CA PRO A 233 28.24 2.33 7.06
C PRO A 233 28.99 1.66 5.91
N GLU A 234 28.91 2.21 4.69
CA GLU A 234 29.54 1.70 3.48
C GLU A 234 31.08 1.78 3.50
N CYS A 235 31.64 2.59 4.38
CA CYS A 235 33.09 2.73 4.46
C CYS A 235 33.78 1.58 5.19
N PHE A 236 33.06 0.86 6.04
CA PHE A 236 33.65 -0.22 6.85
C PHE A 236 34.05 -1.43 6.02
N ILE A 237 33.25 -1.80 5.01
CA ILE A 237 33.52 -2.96 4.15
C ILE A 237 34.81 -2.83 3.36
N LEU A 238 35.22 -1.59 3.04
CA LEU A 238 36.44 -1.31 2.29
C LEU A 238 37.72 -1.46 3.14
N LYS A 239 37.58 -1.46 4.48
CA LYS A 239 38.67 -1.63 5.40
C LYS A 239 38.70 -3.07 5.92
N ASP A 240 39.71 -3.82 5.51
CA ASP A 240 39.93 -5.21 5.96
C ASP A 240 38.70 -6.13 5.84
N ASN A 241 37.81 -5.84 4.87
CA ASN A 241 36.52 -6.51 4.69
C ASN A 241 35.68 -6.54 5.97
N ASN A 242 35.66 -5.45 6.72
CA ASN A 242 34.92 -5.33 7.96
C ASN A 242 33.40 -5.32 7.70
N ARG A 243 32.72 -6.36 8.11
CA ARG A 243 31.29 -6.60 7.87
C ARG A 243 30.36 -6.08 8.99
N CYS A 244 30.86 -5.34 9.98
CA CYS A 244 30.06 -4.94 11.14
C CYS A 244 28.79 -4.14 10.79
N MET A 245 28.78 -3.41 9.66
CA MET A 245 27.63 -2.63 9.18
C MET A 245 26.79 -3.35 8.11
N MET A 246 27.20 -4.54 7.68
CA MET A 246 26.48 -5.30 6.65
C MET A 246 25.02 -5.62 6.97
N PRO A 247 24.60 -5.85 8.24
CA PRO A 247 23.19 -6.10 8.55
C PRO A 247 22.23 -5.02 8.01
N LEU A 248 22.66 -3.75 7.92
CA LEU A 248 21.85 -2.66 7.36
C LEU A 248 21.62 -2.83 5.83
N PHE A 249 22.65 -3.23 5.10
CA PHE A 249 22.55 -3.47 3.65
C PHE A 249 21.80 -4.78 3.35
N GLU A 250 22.01 -5.81 4.16
CA GLU A 250 21.29 -7.08 4.08
C GLU A 250 19.78 -6.88 4.35
N TRP A 251 19.42 -6.00 5.29
CA TRP A 251 18.04 -5.57 5.48
C TRP A 251 17.46 -4.90 4.24
N LEU A 252 18.15 -3.90 3.65
CA LEU A 252 17.67 -3.21 2.44
C LEU A 252 17.44 -4.19 1.30
N VAL A 253 18.38 -5.12 1.07
CA VAL A 253 18.28 -6.14 0.01
C VAL A 253 17.15 -7.12 0.30
N GLY A 254 16.92 -7.48 1.55
CA GLY A 254 15.78 -8.31 1.99
C GLY A 254 14.44 -7.63 1.69
N GLU A 255 14.30 -6.34 2.03
CA GLU A 255 13.09 -5.56 1.73
C GLU A 255 12.88 -5.37 0.22
N ALA A 256 13.96 -5.14 -0.54
CA ALA A 256 13.91 -5.08 -1.99
C ALA A 256 13.43 -6.40 -2.62
N ALA A 257 13.88 -7.52 -2.09
CA ALA A 257 13.45 -8.84 -2.55
C ALA A 257 11.96 -9.10 -2.28
N LEU A 258 11.45 -8.70 -1.11
CA LEU A 258 10.03 -8.77 -0.77
C LEU A 258 9.18 -7.86 -1.66
N TYR A 259 9.60 -6.60 -1.83
CA TYR A 259 8.93 -5.63 -2.69
C TYR A 259 8.81 -6.12 -4.13
N ARG A 260 9.92 -6.57 -4.70
CA ARG A 260 9.96 -7.16 -6.03
C ARG A 260 9.05 -8.38 -6.16
N ARG A 261 9.06 -9.28 -5.17
CA ARG A 261 8.21 -10.47 -5.17
C ARG A 261 6.73 -10.09 -5.14
N ALA A 262 6.36 -9.10 -4.33
CA ALA A 262 5.00 -8.57 -4.26
C ALA A 262 4.58 -7.97 -5.61
N ARG A 263 5.42 -7.13 -6.25
CA ARG A 263 5.16 -6.57 -7.58
C ARG A 263 4.97 -7.65 -8.63
N THR A 264 5.92 -8.60 -8.72
CA THR A 264 5.83 -9.70 -9.68
C THR A 264 4.55 -10.52 -9.49
N LEU A 265 4.13 -10.72 -8.23
CA LEU A 265 2.87 -11.42 -7.95
C LEU A 265 1.67 -10.60 -8.45
N HIS A 266 1.61 -9.29 -8.16
CA HIS A 266 0.54 -8.41 -8.64
C HIS A 266 0.47 -8.35 -10.18
N GLU A 267 1.60 -8.40 -10.88
CA GLU A 267 1.64 -8.49 -12.35
C GLU A 267 0.95 -9.76 -12.88
N ASN A 268 1.02 -10.88 -12.14
CA ASN A 268 0.55 -12.20 -12.56
C ASN A 268 -0.83 -12.61 -12.04
N ILE A 269 -1.40 -11.91 -11.06
CA ILE A 269 -2.74 -12.15 -10.52
C ILE A 269 -3.68 -11.02 -10.88
N ILE A 270 -4.97 -11.15 -10.57
CA ILE A 270 -5.92 -10.04 -10.55
C ILE A 270 -6.08 -9.60 -9.09
N THR A 271 -5.76 -8.35 -8.80
CA THR A 271 -5.96 -7.75 -7.48
C THR A 271 -7.27 -6.99 -7.46
N ILE A 272 -8.12 -7.29 -6.47
CA ILE A 272 -9.47 -6.72 -6.34
C ILE A 272 -9.63 -6.12 -4.95
N ASP A 273 -10.08 -4.88 -4.90
CA ASP A 273 -10.73 -4.27 -3.76
C ASP A 273 -12.24 -4.31 -3.97
N SER A 274 -12.96 -5.02 -3.09
CA SER A 274 -14.38 -5.28 -3.28
C SER A 274 -15.30 -4.15 -2.85
N HIS A 275 -14.77 -3.07 -2.23
CA HIS A 275 -15.60 -1.95 -1.79
C HIS A 275 -14.80 -0.67 -1.56
N CYS A 276 -15.23 0.40 -2.21
CA CYS A 276 -14.83 1.77 -1.88
C CYS A 276 -15.97 2.75 -2.15
N ASP A 277 -16.00 3.84 -1.38
CA ASP A 277 -17.03 4.89 -1.44
C ASP A 277 -16.59 6.14 -2.21
N THR A 278 -15.59 6.01 -3.06
CA THR A 278 -15.08 7.11 -3.90
C THR A 278 -16.18 7.90 -4.64
N PRO A 279 -17.32 7.29 -5.08
CA PRO A 279 -18.42 8.05 -5.68
C PRO A 279 -19.01 9.14 -4.77
N MET A 280 -18.89 9.05 -3.45
CA MET A 280 -19.31 10.12 -2.53
C MET A 280 -18.59 11.45 -2.78
N LEU A 281 -17.39 11.41 -3.36
CA LEU A 281 -16.56 12.58 -3.63
C LEU A 281 -16.88 13.27 -4.97
N PHE A 282 -17.77 12.71 -5.79
CA PHE A 282 -18.04 13.21 -7.15
C PHE A 282 -18.57 14.65 -7.19
N GLY A 283 -19.33 15.04 -6.18
CA GLY A 283 -19.83 16.42 -6.04
C GLY A 283 -18.76 17.46 -5.69
N GLY A 284 -17.59 17.03 -5.21
CA GLY A 284 -16.47 17.85 -4.75
C GLY A 284 -15.38 18.12 -5.78
N GLY A 285 -15.60 17.79 -7.06
CA GLY A 285 -14.60 18.00 -8.12
C GLY A 285 -13.57 16.85 -8.25
N TYR A 286 -13.88 15.67 -7.74
CA TYR A 286 -13.02 14.50 -7.89
C TYR A 286 -12.75 14.15 -9.36
N SER A 287 -11.47 13.92 -9.70
CA SER A 287 -10.96 13.47 -10.98
C SER A 287 -10.32 12.10 -10.82
N LEU A 288 -10.69 11.16 -11.69
CA LEU A 288 -10.14 9.80 -11.65
C LEU A 288 -8.69 9.76 -12.17
N GLU A 289 -8.36 10.67 -13.10
CA GLU A 289 -7.06 10.76 -13.77
C GLU A 289 -6.01 11.62 -13.05
N GLU A 290 -6.40 12.40 -12.07
CA GLU A 290 -5.48 13.22 -11.28
C GLU A 290 -5.18 12.55 -9.93
N ARG A 291 -3.89 12.57 -9.53
CA ARG A 291 -3.52 12.06 -8.21
C ARG A 291 -4.07 12.97 -7.12
N SER A 292 -5.03 12.47 -6.37
CA SER A 292 -5.76 13.23 -5.35
C SER A 292 -5.03 13.28 -4.01
N ASP A 293 -5.05 14.44 -3.35
CA ASP A 293 -4.62 14.55 -1.95
C ASP A 293 -5.75 14.20 -0.96
N VAL A 294 -7.00 14.07 -1.43
CA VAL A 294 -8.18 13.82 -0.61
C VAL A 294 -8.76 12.43 -0.83
N ALA A 295 -9.02 12.06 -2.10
CA ALA A 295 -9.54 10.73 -2.42
C ALA A 295 -8.49 9.65 -2.18
N LEU A 296 -8.92 8.51 -1.64
CA LEU A 296 -8.04 7.37 -1.34
C LEU A 296 -7.86 6.45 -2.56
N VAL A 297 -8.71 6.60 -3.58
CA VAL A 297 -8.64 5.83 -4.83
C VAL A 297 -8.63 6.78 -6.03
N ASP A 298 -7.62 6.66 -6.89
CA ASP A 298 -7.49 7.25 -8.22
C ASP A 298 -6.60 6.36 -9.09
N LEU A 299 -6.48 6.67 -10.40
CA LEU A 299 -5.69 5.82 -11.32
C LEU A 299 -4.19 5.77 -10.99
N HIS A 300 -3.63 6.85 -10.44
CA HIS A 300 -2.22 6.86 -10.00
C HIS A 300 -2.02 5.93 -8.81
N LYS A 301 -2.84 6.06 -7.77
CA LYS A 301 -2.77 5.23 -6.56
C LYS A 301 -3.02 3.75 -6.87
N MET A 302 -3.99 3.46 -7.75
CA MET A 302 -4.21 2.09 -8.23
C MET A 302 -2.99 1.54 -8.96
N ALA A 303 -2.28 2.37 -9.75
CA ALA A 303 -1.06 1.94 -10.43
C ALA A 303 0.09 1.73 -9.46
N GLU A 304 0.32 2.67 -8.55
CA GLU A 304 1.37 2.68 -7.53
C GLU A 304 1.26 1.48 -6.58
N GLY A 305 0.05 1.18 -6.07
CA GLY A 305 -0.22 0.05 -5.18
C GLY A 305 -0.44 -1.30 -5.88
N GLY A 306 -0.46 -1.31 -7.21
CA GLY A 306 -0.66 -2.54 -7.99
C GLY A 306 -2.09 -3.08 -7.92
N LEU A 307 -3.11 -2.22 -7.69
CA LEU A 307 -4.52 -2.58 -7.72
C LEU A 307 -5.03 -2.60 -9.17
N ASP A 308 -5.64 -3.71 -9.58
CA ASP A 308 -6.22 -3.85 -10.92
C ASP A 308 -7.69 -3.44 -10.95
N VAL A 309 -8.45 -3.85 -9.93
CA VAL A 309 -9.91 -3.70 -9.86
C VAL A 309 -10.31 -3.06 -8.54
N THR A 310 -11.13 -2.03 -8.60
CA THR A 310 -11.84 -1.50 -7.43
C THR A 310 -13.34 -1.54 -7.67
N THR A 311 -14.12 -1.84 -6.62
CA THR A 311 -15.58 -1.81 -6.70
C THR A 311 -16.07 -0.51 -6.09
N MET A 312 -16.58 0.39 -6.94
CA MET A 312 -17.10 1.70 -6.54
C MET A 312 -18.59 1.59 -6.17
N ALA A 313 -18.92 1.84 -4.92
CA ALA A 313 -20.25 1.74 -4.40
C ALA A 313 -21.03 3.05 -4.58
N ALA A 314 -22.21 2.96 -5.22
CA ALA A 314 -23.22 4.02 -5.16
C ALA A 314 -23.87 3.96 -3.77
N TYR A 315 -23.27 4.66 -2.80
CA TYR A 315 -23.76 4.72 -1.43
C TYR A 315 -24.99 5.59 -1.28
N LEU A 316 -25.98 5.08 -0.55
CA LEU A 316 -27.22 5.80 -0.24
C LEU A 316 -27.49 5.78 1.26
N LYS A 317 -27.52 6.97 1.84
CA LYS A 317 -27.96 7.13 3.23
C LYS A 317 -29.42 6.67 3.38
N GLN A 318 -29.71 5.87 4.42
CA GLN A 318 -31.08 5.51 4.75
C GLN A 318 -31.86 6.75 5.22
N GLU A 319 -32.96 7.05 4.52
CA GLU A 319 -33.90 8.11 4.84
C GLU A 319 -35.29 7.55 5.08
N SER A 320 -36.32 8.41 5.05
CA SER A 320 -37.71 7.97 5.19
C SER A 320 -38.14 7.11 3.99
N ARG A 321 -39.17 6.28 4.21
CA ARG A 321 -39.65 5.31 3.18
C ARG A 321 -40.98 5.73 2.57
N ASP A 322 -41.28 7.04 2.54
CA ASP A 322 -42.37 7.57 1.73
C ASP A 322 -42.02 7.53 0.23
N ASP A 323 -43.02 7.58 -0.63
CA ASP A 323 -42.85 7.39 -2.08
C ASP A 323 -41.88 8.45 -2.69
N ALA A 324 -41.87 9.67 -2.18
CA ALA A 324 -40.97 10.72 -2.68
C ALA A 324 -39.51 10.46 -2.29
N SER A 325 -39.26 9.94 -1.08
CA SER A 325 -37.92 9.59 -0.62
C SER A 325 -37.39 8.36 -1.32
N LEU A 326 -38.24 7.35 -1.56
CA LEU A 326 -37.88 6.16 -2.33
C LEU A 326 -37.53 6.50 -3.78
N LEU A 327 -38.30 7.40 -4.42
CA LEU A 327 -37.99 7.88 -5.77
C LEU A 327 -36.64 8.59 -5.82
N ARG A 328 -36.40 9.53 -4.89
CA ARG A 328 -35.10 10.22 -4.80
C ARG A 328 -33.94 9.25 -4.58
N ALA A 329 -34.11 8.21 -3.77
CA ALA A 329 -33.08 7.21 -3.57
C ALA A 329 -32.70 6.51 -4.89
N THR A 330 -33.71 6.13 -5.68
CA THR A 330 -33.48 5.52 -7.00
C THR A 330 -32.80 6.49 -7.96
N GLU A 331 -33.23 7.74 -8.00
CA GLU A 331 -32.62 8.81 -8.83
C GLU A 331 -31.17 9.09 -8.41
N ASN A 332 -30.88 9.15 -7.11
CA ASN A 332 -29.53 9.34 -6.59
C ASN A 332 -28.61 8.16 -6.93
N ALA A 333 -29.11 6.91 -6.83
CA ALA A 333 -28.35 5.74 -7.25
C ALA A 333 -27.94 5.83 -8.73
N TRP A 334 -28.87 6.19 -9.60
CA TRP A 334 -28.57 6.40 -11.02
C TRP A 334 -27.56 7.54 -11.23
N GLY A 335 -27.72 8.67 -10.53
CA GLY A 335 -26.77 9.79 -10.61
C GLY A 335 -25.34 9.39 -10.26
N LEU A 336 -25.14 8.54 -9.24
CA LEU A 336 -23.81 8.01 -8.88
C LEU A 336 -23.28 7.01 -9.92
N LEU A 337 -24.12 6.11 -10.43
CA LEU A 337 -23.73 5.15 -11.48
C LEU A 337 -23.37 5.86 -12.80
N ASP A 338 -24.14 6.86 -13.19
CA ASP A 338 -23.84 7.71 -14.34
C ASP A 338 -22.52 8.46 -14.13
N GLY A 339 -22.28 8.96 -12.90
CA GLY A 339 -21.03 9.60 -12.53
C GLY A 339 -19.80 8.68 -12.61
N ILE A 340 -19.94 7.39 -12.28
CA ILE A 340 -18.90 6.37 -12.49
C ILE A 340 -18.65 6.20 -13.99
N SER A 341 -19.72 5.98 -14.77
CA SER A 341 -19.63 5.75 -16.21
C SER A 341 -18.97 6.91 -16.94
N GLU A 342 -19.37 8.15 -16.63
CA GLU A 342 -18.82 9.37 -17.23
C GLU A 342 -17.30 9.49 -16.99
N ARG A 343 -16.82 9.20 -15.77
CA ARG A 343 -15.39 9.25 -15.43
C ARG A 343 -14.58 8.16 -16.14
N VAL A 344 -15.16 6.97 -16.27
CA VAL A 344 -14.52 5.87 -17.01
C VAL A 344 -14.47 6.19 -18.49
N GLU A 345 -15.54 6.73 -19.08
CA GLU A 345 -15.58 7.10 -20.50
C GLU A 345 -14.55 8.18 -20.84
N ARG A 346 -14.39 9.21 -19.99
CA ARG A 346 -13.36 10.24 -20.16
C ARG A 346 -11.96 9.66 -20.15
N ASN A 347 -11.75 8.55 -19.44
CA ASN A 347 -10.46 7.89 -19.23
C ASN A 347 -10.38 6.52 -19.93
N ALA A 348 -11.16 6.28 -20.97
CA ALA A 348 -11.30 4.98 -21.61
C ALA A 348 -10.00 4.37 -22.16
N ALA A 349 -8.95 5.18 -22.35
CA ALA A 349 -7.62 4.67 -22.69
C ALA A 349 -6.98 3.87 -21.55
N HIS A 350 -7.28 4.20 -20.28
CA HIS A 350 -6.59 3.72 -19.08
C HIS A 350 -7.48 2.89 -18.14
N VAL A 351 -8.80 3.00 -18.24
CA VAL A 351 -9.76 2.33 -17.37
C VAL A 351 -10.96 1.82 -18.15
N ALA A 352 -11.62 0.79 -17.61
CA ALA A 352 -12.86 0.24 -18.16
C ALA A 352 -13.82 -0.18 -17.04
N ILE A 353 -15.14 -0.13 -17.29
CA ILE A 353 -16.12 -0.85 -16.48
C ILE A 353 -16.13 -2.32 -16.89
N CYS A 354 -16.15 -3.22 -15.92
CA CYS A 354 -16.32 -4.64 -16.17
C CYS A 354 -17.22 -5.26 -15.09
N SER A 355 -18.21 -6.03 -15.53
CA SER A 355 -19.17 -6.68 -14.64
C SER A 355 -19.18 -8.21 -14.78
N THR A 356 -18.20 -8.78 -15.48
CA THR A 356 -18.05 -10.23 -15.70
C THR A 356 -16.62 -10.69 -15.42
N PRO A 357 -16.39 -11.88 -14.82
CA PRO A 357 -15.04 -12.37 -14.54
C PRO A 357 -14.19 -12.62 -15.79
N ASP A 358 -14.81 -13.01 -16.90
CA ASP A 358 -14.12 -13.50 -18.11
C ASP A 358 -13.31 -12.40 -18.82
N GLU A 359 -13.73 -11.13 -18.71
CA GLU A 359 -13.10 -10.00 -19.41
C GLU A 359 -11.92 -9.40 -18.67
N LEU A 360 -11.81 -9.62 -17.35
CA LEU A 360 -10.81 -8.97 -16.49
C LEU A 360 -9.38 -9.21 -16.94
N ALA A 361 -9.05 -10.45 -17.27
CA ALA A 361 -7.69 -10.79 -17.70
C ALA A 361 -7.30 -10.13 -19.03
N ALA A 362 -8.26 -9.92 -19.93
CA ALA A 362 -8.02 -9.22 -21.19
C ALA A 362 -7.81 -7.72 -20.96
N LEU A 363 -8.61 -7.09 -20.10
CA LEU A 363 -8.48 -5.69 -19.74
C LEU A 363 -7.16 -5.41 -19.04
N LYS A 364 -6.76 -6.25 -18.07
CA LYS A 364 -5.45 -6.14 -17.42
C LYS A 364 -4.29 -6.25 -18.43
N ARG A 365 -4.32 -7.22 -19.34
CA ARG A 365 -3.29 -7.33 -20.40
C ARG A 365 -3.26 -6.12 -21.33
N ALA A 366 -4.39 -5.45 -21.51
CA ALA A 366 -4.46 -4.19 -22.25
C ALA A 366 -3.94 -2.97 -21.44
N GLY A 367 -3.45 -3.18 -20.22
CA GLY A 367 -2.93 -2.14 -19.33
C GLY A 367 -4.00 -1.26 -18.69
N LYS A 368 -5.27 -1.69 -18.69
CA LYS A 368 -6.37 -0.92 -18.11
C LYS A 368 -6.60 -1.28 -16.65
N LYS A 369 -6.88 -0.25 -15.84
CA LYS A 369 -7.53 -0.42 -14.54
C LYS A 369 -9.01 -0.71 -14.75
N ILE A 370 -9.66 -1.30 -13.75
CA ILE A 370 -11.03 -1.79 -13.88
C ILE A 370 -11.88 -1.27 -12.72
N ILE A 371 -13.05 -0.79 -13.06
CA ILE A 371 -14.06 -0.39 -12.08
C ILE A 371 -15.27 -1.33 -12.20
N MET A 372 -15.69 -1.88 -11.07
CA MET A 372 -16.94 -2.60 -10.91
C MET A 372 -17.94 -1.70 -10.20
N PRO A 373 -19.04 -1.30 -10.82
CA PRO A 373 -20.09 -0.56 -10.10
C PRO A 373 -20.81 -1.48 -9.10
N ALA A 374 -21.17 -0.92 -7.94
CA ALA A 374 -22.01 -1.58 -6.95
C ALA A 374 -23.02 -0.60 -6.36
N ILE A 375 -24.00 -1.11 -5.62
CA ILE A 375 -24.93 -0.29 -4.84
C ILE A 375 -24.76 -0.64 -3.38
N GLU A 376 -24.58 0.38 -2.55
CA GLU A 376 -24.63 0.24 -1.11
C GLU A 376 -25.92 0.84 -0.55
N ASN A 377 -26.76 -0.01 0.00
CA ASN A 377 -28.10 0.14 0.49
C ASN A 377 -29.19 -0.16 -0.57
N GLY A 378 -29.82 -1.32 -0.46
CA GLY A 378 -30.96 -1.73 -1.28
C GLY A 378 -32.16 -0.77 -1.25
N TYR A 379 -32.15 0.23 -0.40
CA TYR A 379 -33.05 1.40 -0.42
C TYR A 379 -33.15 2.02 -1.83
N ALA A 380 -32.09 1.87 -2.63
CA ALA A 380 -32.00 2.30 -4.04
C ALA A 380 -33.10 1.75 -4.96
N ILE A 381 -33.62 0.53 -4.70
CA ILE A 381 -34.62 -0.07 -5.57
C ILE A 381 -36.03 0.49 -5.35
N GLY A 382 -36.24 1.28 -4.27
CA GLY A 382 -37.57 1.64 -3.82
C GLY A 382 -38.39 0.39 -3.50
N ARG A 383 -39.61 0.31 -4.05
CA ARG A 383 -40.48 -0.89 -3.97
C ARG A 383 -40.67 -1.55 -5.33
N ASP A 384 -39.80 -1.27 -6.30
CA ASP A 384 -39.85 -1.79 -7.66
C ASP A 384 -38.72 -2.80 -7.91
N LEU A 385 -39.03 -4.09 -7.87
CA LEU A 385 -38.09 -5.18 -8.13
C LEU A 385 -37.42 -5.06 -9.51
N SER A 386 -38.10 -4.43 -10.52
CA SER A 386 -37.52 -4.27 -11.86
C SER A 386 -36.25 -3.42 -11.86
N ASN A 387 -36.03 -2.59 -10.83
CA ASN A 387 -34.82 -1.78 -10.69
C ASN A 387 -33.57 -2.65 -10.47
N ILE A 388 -33.70 -3.83 -9.85
CA ILE A 388 -32.59 -4.78 -9.68
C ILE A 388 -32.02 -5.18 -11.04
N LYS A 389 -32.89 -5.57 -11.96
CA LYS A 389 -32.47 -5.93 -13.33
C LYS A 389 -31.88 -4.73 -14.07
N LYS A 390 -32.49 -3.54 -13.97
CA LYS A 390 -31.96 -2.32 -14.60
C LYS A 390 -30.56 -1.98 -14.10
N PHE A 391 -30.31 -2.04 -12.80
CA PHE A 391 -28.98 -1.82 -12.22
C PHE A 391 -27.99 -2.91 -12.67
N ARG A 392 -28.42 -4.19 -12.71
CA ARG A 392 -27.54 -5.26 -13.22
C ARG A 392 -27.18 -5.05 -14.68
N ASP A 393 -28.15 -4.64 -15.53
CA ASP A 393 -27.92 -4.35 -16.94
C ASP A 393 -26.99 -3.13 -17.14
N ALA A 394 -26.94 -2.20 -16.18
CA ALA A 394 -26.00 -1.08 -16.13
C ALA A 394 -24.60 -1.46 -15.58
N GLY A 395 -24.38 -2.75 -15.27
CA GLY A 395 -23.07 -3.25 -14.86
C GLY A 395 -22.89 -3.43 -13.36
N VAL A 396 -23.89 -3.15 -12.51
CA VAL A 396 -23.80 -3.35 -11.07
C VAL A 396 -23.53 -4.82 -10.74
N VAL A 397 -22.45 -5.08 -9.97
CA VAL A 397 -22.02 -6.44 -9.66
C VAL A 397 -22.64 -6.99 -8.37
N TYR A 398 -22.89 -6.13 -7.39
CA TYR A 398 -23.60 -6.48 -6.15
C TYR A 398 -24.47 -5.33 -5.64
N MET A 399 -25.37 -5.67 -4.75
CA MET A 399 -26.14 -4.72 -3.93
C MET A 399 -26.09 -5.15 -2.47
N THR A 400 -25.65 -4.24 -1.59
CA THR A 400 -25.76 -4.39 -0.14
C THR A 400 -27.22 -4.16 0.27
N LEU A 401 -27.82 -5.12 0.97
CA LEU A 401 -29.27 -5.12 1.23
C LEU A 401 -29.74 -3.93 2.07
N CYS A 402 -28.94 -3.49 3.01
CA CYS A 402 -29.19 -2.30 3.85
C CYS A 402 -27.88 -1.61 4.21
N HIS A 403 -27.97 -0.39 4.74
CA HIS A 403 -26.86 0.30 5.38
C HIS A 403 -27.13 0.50 6.89
N ASN A 404 -26.83 1.63 7.47
CA ASN A 404 -27.09 1.95 8.88
C ASN A 404 -28.57 2.35 9.09
N GLY A 405 -29.44 1.36 9.25
CA GLY A 405 -30.88 1.48 9.47
C GLY A 405 -31.69 0.44 8.71
N ASP A 406 -32.81 0.02 9.29
CA ASP A 406 -33.73 -0.92 8.67
C ASP A 406 -34.40 -0.25 7.44
N ASN A 407 -34.65 -1.06 6.40
CA ASN A 407 -35.37 -0.60 5.21
C ASN A 407 -36.52 -1.58 4.88
N ASP A 408 -37.17 -1.43 3.72
CA ASP A 408 -38.26 -2.34 3.32
C ASP A 408 -37.79 -3.78 3.04
N ILE A 409 -36.47 -4.01 2.89
CA ILE A 409 -35.87 -5.31 2.56
C ILE A 409 -35.57 -6.10 3.84
N CYS A 410 -34.86 -5.49 4.79
CA CYS A 410 -34.35 -6.22 5.94
C CYS A 410 -33.91 -5.30 7.10
N ASP A 411 -33.60 -5.94 8.22
CA ASP A 411 -33.02 -5.31 9.37
C ASP A 411 -31.50 -5.13 9.23
N SER A 412 -31.01 -3.98 9.67
CA SER A 412 -29.60 -3.61 9.72
C SER A 412 -28.98 -3.94 11.08
N ALA A 413 -27.70 -4.24 11.12
CA ALA A 413 -26.92 -4.39 12.36
C ALA A 413 -26.96 -3.15 13.28
N ARG A 414 -27.32 -1.99 12.71
CA ARG A 414 -27.52 -0.72 13.44
C ARG A 414 -28.96 -0.21 13.35
N GLY A 415 -29.90 -1.09 13.01
CA GLY A 415 -31.33 -0.82 12.95
C GLY A 415 -32.06 -1.06 14.26
N THR A 416 -33.38 -1.13 14.19
CA THR A 416 -34.31 -1.33 15.30
C THR A 416 -34.88 -2.74 15.37
N SER A 417 -34.50 -3.61 14.44
CA SER A 417 -35.05 -4.96 14.25
C SER A 417 -36.56 -4.98 13.92
N GLU A 418 -36.94 -4.17 12.96
CA GLU A 418 -38.34 -3.97 12.55
C GLU A 418 -39.02 -5.24 12.02
N HIS A 419 -38.25 -6.07 11.26
CA HIS A 419 -38.75 -7.25 10.58
C HIS A 419 -38.42 -8.57 11.32
N GLY A 420 -37.49 -8.52 12.26
CA GLY A 420 -36.91 -9.71 12.90
C GLY A 420 -35.96 -10.47 11.95
N GLY A 421 -35.47 -9.80 10.90
CA GLY A 421 -34.59 -10.34 9.86
C GLY A 421 -34.96 -9.86 8.45
N LEU A 422 -35.15 -10.79 7.52
CA LEU A 422 -35.54 -10.54 6.14
C LEU A 422 -37.06 -10.38 6.01
N SER A 423 -37.54 -9.25 5.48
CA SER A 423 -38.97 -9.01 5.25
C SER A 423 -39.52 -9.90 4.11
N ASN A 424 -40.85 -9.95 3.97
CA ASN A 424 -41.48 -10.63 2.81
C ASN A 424 -41.05 -10.00 1.47
N PHE A 425 -40.94 -8.68 1.42
CA PHE A 425 -40.40 -7.99 0.24
C PHE A 425 -38.92 -8.33 0.03
N GLY A 426 -38.14 -8.40 1.08
CA GLY A 426 -36.74 -8.83 1.05
C GLY A 426 -36.53 -10.22 0.48
N ARG A 427 -37.43 -11.18 0.77
CA ARG A 427 -37.39 -12.52 0.13
C ARG A 427 -37.56 -12.44 -1.39
N SER A 428 -38.44 -11.54 -1.88
CA SER A 428 -38.61 -11.29 -3.29
C SER A 428 -37.37 -10.61 -3.92
N VAL A 429 -36.73 -9.71 -3.18
CA VAL A 429 -35.46 -9.07 -3.58
C VAL A 429 -34.35 -10.10 -3.73
N VAL A 430 -34.16 -10.98 -2.74
CA VAL A 430 -33.17 -12.07 -2.81
C VAL A 430 -33.40 -12.97 -4.03
N ALA A 431 -34.67 -13.37 -4.28
CA ALA A 431 -35.01 -14.19 -5.42
C ALA A 431 -34.69 -13.48 -6.75
N GLU A 432 -35.02 -12.18 -6.88
CA GLU A 432 -34.74 -11.39 -8.08
C GLU A 432 -33.24 -11.14 -8.29
N MET A 433 -32.46 -10.92 -7.22
CA MET A 433 -31.01 -10.82 -7.32
C MET A 433 -30.38 -12.13 -7.81
N ASN A 434 -30.84 -13.27 -7.30
CA ASN A 434 -30.40 -14.59 -7.79
C ASN A 434 -30.75 -14.77 -9.28
N ARG A 435 -31.97 -14.41 -9.68
CA ARG A 435 -32.44 -14.53 -11.07
C ARG A 435 -31.68 -13.64 -12.05
N THR A 436 -31.24 -12.44 -11.60
CA THR A 436 -30.53 -11.47 -12.46
C THR A 436 -29.01 -11.64 -12.43
N GLY A 437 -28.48 -12.50 -11.55
CA GLY A 437 -27.03 -12.69 -11.40
C GLY A 437 -26.33 -11.52 -10.71
N MET A 438 -27.04 -10.79 -9.85
CA MET A 438 -26.48 -9.76 -8.97
C MET A 438 -26.08 -10.42 -7.65
N MET A 439 -24.83 -10.27 -7.21
CA MET A 439 -24.39 -10.80 -5.92
C MET A 439 -25.13 -10.10 -4.78
N ILE A 440 -25.49 -10.86 -3.75
CA ILE A 440 -26.11 -10.34 -2.53
C ILE A 440 -25.00 -10.04 -1.52
N ASP A 441 -24.89 -8.78 -1.12
CA ASP A 441 -23.95 -8.36 -0.10
C ASP A 441 -24.64 -8.18 1.26
N LEU A 442 -24.10 -8.87 2.28
CA LEU A 442 -24.59 -8.91 3.65
C LEU A 442 -23.82 -8.01 4.61
N SER A 443 -22.88 -7.19 4.08
CA SER A 443 -22.33 -6.12 4.91
C SER A 443 -23.48 -5.24 5.43
N HIS A 444 -23.38 -4.74 6.66
CA HIS A 444 -24.45 -4.02 7.38
C HIS A 444 -25.68 -4.81 7.83
N ALA A 445 -25.89 -6.03 7.38
CA ALA A 445 -27.07 -6.81 7.77
C ALA A 445 -27.07 -7.21 9.24
N ALA A 446 -28.23 -7.19 9.88
CA ALA A 446 -28.41 -7.78 11.21
C ALA A 446 -28.11 -9.28 11.18
N GLU A 447 -27.75 -9.87 12.30
CA GLU A 447 -27.48 -11.31 12.39
C GLU A 447 -28.69 -12.15 11.95
N SER A 448 -29.91 -11.76 12.32
CA SER A 448 -31.14 -12.43 11.84
C SER A 448 -31.30 -12.33 10.32
N THR A 449 -31.08 -11.15 9.73
CA THR A 449 -31.09 -10.95 8.29
C THR A 449 -30.05 -11.83 7.59
N PHE A 450 -28.84 -11.90 8.17
CA PHE A 450 -27.75 -12.71 7.61
C PHE A 450 -28.15 -14.18 7.45
N TYR A 451 -28.71 -14.81 8.49
CA TYR A 451 -29.14 -16.21 8.43
C TYR A 451 -30.36 -16.42 7.54
N ASP A 452 -31.35 -15.51 7.58
CA ASP A 452 -32.52 -15.57 6.69
C ASP A 452 -32.14 -15.53 5.21
N VAL A 453 -31.15 -14.69 4.85
CA VAL A 453 -30.64 -14.61 3.47
C VAL A 453 -29.86 -15.85 3.09
N LEU A 454 -29.02 -16.41 3.97
CA LEU A 454 -28.33 -17.68 3.70
C LEU A 454 -29.32 -18.82 3.42
N GLU A 455 -30.48 -18.84 4.10
CA GLU A 455 -31.53 -19.82 3.85
C GLU A 455 -32.25 -19.54 2.51
N ALA A 456 -32.59 -18.27 2.24
CA ALA A 456 -33.40 -17.89 1.07
C ALA A 456 -32.63 -17.89 -0.24
N SER A 457 -31.32 -17.59 -0.23
CA SER A 457 -30.50 -17.50 -1.45
C SER A 457 -30.20 -18.88 -2.02
N ALA A 458 -30.40 -19.04 -3.33
CA ALA A 458 -30.04 -20.25 -4.07
C ALA A 458 -28.54 -20.31 -4.41
N VAL A 459 -27.82 -19.19 -4.30
CA VAL A 459 -26.40 -19.04 -4.68
C VAL A 459 -25.57 -18.53 -3.51
N PRO A 460 -24.22 -18.61 -3.58
CA PRO A 460 -23.36 -17.99 -2.58
C PRO A 460 -23.60 -16.48 -2.44
N VAL A 461 -23.33 -15.96 -1.25
CA VAL A 461 -23.44 -14.53 -0.91
C VAL A 461 -22.09 -13.97 -0.50
N VAL A 462 -21.97 -12.65 -0.38
CA VAL A 462 -20.75 -11.99 0.00
C VAL A 462 -20.96 -11.07 1.21
N CYS A 463 -19.86 -10.75 1.93
CA CYS A 463 -19.74 -9.57 2.76
C CYS A 463 -18.62 -8.72 2.15
N SER A 464 -18.97 -7.62 1.49
CA SER A 464 -18.03 -6.79 0.72
C SER A 464 -17.01 -6.06 1.58
N HIS A 465 -17.37 -5.73 2.85
CA HIS A 465 -16.51 -5.04 3.82
C HIS A 465 -17.00 -5.34 5.24
N SER A 466 -16.36 -6.30 5.92
CA SER A 466 -16.67 -6.71 7.30
C SER A 466 -15.41 -7.22 8.00
N SER A 467 -15.45 -7.34 9.33
CA SER A 467 -14.32 -7.86 10.12
C SER A 467 -14.79 -8.89 11.15
N CYS A 468 -13.93 -9.31 12.08
CA CYS A 468 -14.18 -10.41 13.02
C CYS A 468 -14.61 -9.87 14.39
N LYS A 469 -15.80 -10.27 14.86
CA LYS A 469 -16.36 -9.85 16.14
C LYS A 469 -15.56 -10.40 17.33
N ALA A 470 -14.95 -11.56 17.19
CA ALA A 470 -14.09 -12.16 18.20
C ALA A 470 -12.89 -11.28 18.58
N LEU A 471 -12.37 -10.48 17.65
CA LEU A 471 -11.22 -9.59 17.85
C LEU A 471 -11.66 -8.16 18.24
N CYS A 472 -12.73 -7.66 17.63
CA CYS A 472 -13.31 -6.36 17.95
C CYS A 472 -14.84 -6.48 18.03
N ASP A 473 -15.39 -6.40 19.25
CA ASP A 473 -16.83 -6.52 19.47
C ASP A 473 -17.56 -5.28 18.99
N HIS A 474 -17.91 -5.30 17.71
CA HIS A 474 -18.68 -4.27 17.03
C HIS A 474 -19.88 -4.91 16.31
N PRO A 475 -21.08 -4.29 16.29
CA PRO A 475 -22.28 -4.88 15.66
C PRO A 475 -22.14 -5.15 14.16
N ARG A 476 -21.22 -4.46 13.47
CA ARG A 476 -20.93 -4.65 12.05
C ARG A 476 -19.97 -5.81 11.76
N ASN A 477 -19.30 -6.34 12.78
CA ASN A 477 -18.38 -7.47 12.66
C ASN A 477 -19.11 -8.80 12.75
N LEU A 478 -18.61 -9.79 12.01
CA LEU A 478 -19.18 -11.13 11.94
C LEU A 478 -18.69 -12.00 13.08
N THR A 479 -19.59 -12.80 13.65
CA THR A 479 -19.24 -13.85 14.61
C THR A 479 -18.54 -15.02 13.90
N ASP A 480 -17.87 -15.90 14.64
CA ASP A 480 -17.21 -17.08 14.09
C ASP A 480 -18.23 -18.05 13.45
N GLU A 481 -19.46 -18.10 14.02
CA GLU A 481 -20.57 -18.86 13.43
C GLU A 481 -21.01 -18.29 12.08
N GLN A 482 -21.07 -16.95 11.93
CA GLN A 482 -21.38 -16.30 10.66
C GLN A 482 -20.27 -16.52 9.63
N LEU A 483 -18.99 -16.42 10.03
CA LEU A 483 -17.85 -16.73 9.19
C LEU A 483 -17.89 -18.18 8.67
N SER A 484 -18.22 -19.13 9.55
CA SER A 484 -18.37 -20.54 9.20
C SER A 484 -19.57 -20.78 8.27
N ALA A 485 -20.71 -20.10 8.54
CA ALA A 485 -21.93 -20.27 7.78
C ALA A 485 -21.80 -19.74 6.34
N ILE A 486 -21.20 -18.56 6.15
CA ILE A 486 -20.97 -18.01 4.81
C ILE A 486 -20.00 -18.88 4.00
N ALA A 487 -18.97 -19.42 4.65
CA ALA A 487 -18.04 -20.36 4.02
C ALA A 487 -18.73 -21.67 3.60
N ALA A 488 -19.59 -22.23 4.47
CA ALA A 488 -20.39 -23.42 4.16
C ALA A 488 -21.35 -23.19 2.98
N LYS A 489 -21.84 -21.95 2.79
CA LYS A 489 -22.64 -21.52 1.63
C LYS A 489 -21.81 -21.30 0.36
N GLY A 490 -20.47 -21.41 0.43
CA GLY A 490 -19.58 -21.12 -0.70
C GLY A 490 -19.26 -19.64 -0.90
N GLY A 491 -19.70 -18.76 0.01
CA GLY A 491 -19.51 -17.32 -0.06
C GLY A 491 -18.10 -16.84 0.28
N VAL A 492 -17.95 -15.52 0.41
CA VAL A 492 -16.67 -14.87 0.75
C VAL A 492 -16.91 -13.66 1.65
N VAL A 493 -16.01 -13.48 2.62
CA VAL A 493 -15.94 -12.31 3.49
C VAL A 493 -14.71 -11.49 3.12
N GLN A 494 -14.89 -10.20 2.88
CA GLN A 494 -13.83 -9.26 2.60
C GLN A 494 -13.54 -8.44 3.86
N ILE A 495 -12.29 -8.49 4.32
CA ILE A 495 -11.87 -7.78 5.54
C ILE A 495 -11.71 -6.30 5.23
N THR A 496 -12.30 -5.45 6.08
CA THR A 496 -12.31 -4.00 5.90
C THR A 496 -11.15 -3.31 6.63
N MET A 497 -10.78 -2.11 6.16
CA MET A 497 -9.79 -1.24 6.77
C MET A 497 -10.41 -0.12 7.63
N TYR A 498 -11.71 -0.18 7.91
CA TYR A 498 -12.33 0.76 8.85
C TYR A 498 -11.83 0.49 10.29
N LYS A 499 -11.13 1.48 10.86
CA LYS A 499 -10.46 1.33 12.17
C LYS A 499 -11.37 0.87 13.30
N GLY A 500 -12.63 1.36 13.35
CA GLY A 500 -13.59 1.00 14.38
C GLY A 500 -14.04 -0.47 14.37
N PHE A 501 -13.77 -1.21 13.30
CA PHE A 501 -14.03 -2.65 13.20
C PHE A 501 -12.79 -3.50 13.50
N LEU A 502 -11.60 -2.88 13.51
CA LEU A 502 -10.33 -3.55 13.76
C LEU A 502 -9.86 -3.42 15.21
N VAL A 503 -10.03 -2.24 15.79
CA VAL A 503 -9.60 -1.95 17.18
C VAL A 503 -10.68 -1.20 17.95
N LYS A 504 -10.72 -1.39 19.28
CA LYS A 504 -11.68 -0.68 20.15
C LYS A 504 -11.29 0.77 20.41
N GLU A 505 -10.00 1.05 20.46
CA GLU A 505 -9.44 2.38 20.78
C GLU A 505 -8.18 2.62 19.98
N GLY A 506 -7.87 3.88 19.69
CA GLY A 506 -6.68 4.30 18.96
C GLY A 506 -6.80 4.18 17.44
N ASP A 507 -5.65 4.20 16.78
CA ASP A 507 -5.55 4.02 15.34
C ASP A 507 -5.22 2.55 15.02
N ALA A 508 -5.90 2.02 14.00
CA ALA A 508 -5.64 0.69 13.51
C ALA A 508 -4.39 0.66 12.61
N THR A 509 -3.68 -0.44 12.64
CA THR A 509 -2.47 -0.69 11.86
C THR A 509 -2.66 -1.82 10.86
N LEU A 510 -1.72 -1.95 9.93
CA LEU A 510 -1.67 -3.10 9.02
C LEU A 510 -1.59 -4.44 9.79
N ASP A 511 -0.93 -4.49 10.95
CA ASP A 511 -0.89 -5.68 11.80
C ASP A 511 -2.27 -6.02 12.39
N ASP A 512 -3.06 -5.01 12.77
CA ASP A 512 -4.43 -5.22 13.23
C ASP A 512 -5.31 -5.80 12.11
N PHE A 513 -5.21 -5.26 10.90
CA PHE A 513 -5.89 -5.82 9.73
C PHE A 513 -5.48 -7.27 9.48
N MET A 514 -4.18 -7.56 9.52
CA MET A 514 -3.66 -8.92 9.32
C MET A 514 -4.19 -9.90 10.38
N ARG A 515 -4.33 -9.48 11.64
CA ARG A 515 -4.93 -10.32 12.68
C ARG A 515 -6.38 -10.71 12.37
N HIS A 516 -7.18 -9.75 11.85
CA HIS A 516 -8.55 -10.03 11.42
C HIS A 516 -8.58 -10.95 10.18
N LEU A 517 -7.72 -10.73 9.21
CA LEU A 517 -7.58 -11.58 8.03
C LEU A 517 -7.22 -13.02 8.41
N GLU A 518 -6.21 -13.19 9.26
CA GLU A 518 -5.74 -14.51 9.74
C GLU A 518 -6.79 -15.22 10.58
N HIS A 519 -7.55 -14.49 11.44
CA HIS A 519 -8.65 -15.06 12.19
C HIS A 519 -9.76 -15.56 11.25
N ALA A 520 -10.16 -14.75 10.28
CA ALA A 520 -11.16 -15.14 9.29
C ALA A 520 -10.69 -16.37 8.46
N ILE A 521 -9.42 -16.42 8.09
CA ILE A 521 -8.82 -17.59 7.42
C ILE A 521 -8.87 -18.83 8.32
N ALA A 522 -8.57 -18.68 9.60
CA ALA A 522 -8.60 -19.81 10.55
C ALA A 522 -10.00 -20.38 10.74
N VAL A 523 -11.04 -19.53 10.70
CA VAL A 523 -12.44 -19.93 10.92
C VAL A 523 -13.13 -20.37 9.63
N ALA A 524 -13.05 -19.58 8.57
CA ALA A 524 -13.77 -19.80 7.31
C ALA A 524 -12.94 -20.58 6.27
N GLY A 525 -11.62 -20.59 6.40
CA GLY A 525 -10.68 -21.10 5.39
C GLY A 525 -10.29 -20.04 4.36
N ALA A 526 -9.05 -20.14 3.86
CA ALA A 526 -8.46 -19.15 2.95
C ALA A 526 -9.24 -18.93 1.64
N LYS A 527 -10.07 -19.88 1.22
CA LYS A 527 -10.92 -19.77 0.02
C LYS A 527 -12.18 -18.92 0.20
N HIS A 528 -12.42 -18.42 1.40
CA HIS A 528 -13.63 -17.68 1.76
C HIS A 528 -13.32 -16.29 2.34
N VAL A 529 -12.09 -15.81 2.16
CA VAL A 529 -11.63 -14.53 2.72
C VAL A 529 -10.96 -13.70 1.63
N GLY A 530 -11.08 -12.38 1.71
CA GLY A 530 -10.43 -11.43 0.81
C GLY A 530 -10.37 -10.03 1.41
N ILE A 531 -10.30 -9.00 0.54
CA ILE A 531 -10.02 -7.60 0.89
C ILE A 531 -11.14 -6.70 0.37
N GLY A 532 -11.72 -5.88 1.27
CA GLY A 532 -12.68 -4.84 0.94
C GLY A 532 -12.40 -3.61 1.79
N THR A 533 -11.62 -2.68 1.26
CA THR A 533 -10.93 -1.65 2.04
C THR A 533 -11.86 -0.68 2.75
N ASP A 534 -12.99 -0.37 2.16
CA ASP A 534 -13.89 0.71 2.59
C ASP A 534 -13.22 2.11 2.43
N PHE A 535 -12.31 2.23 1.46
CA PHE A 535 -11.65 3.49 1.13
C PHE A 535 -12.69 4.54 0.74
N ASP A 536 -12.45 5.78 1.17
CA ASP A 536 -13.35 6.92 1.04
C ASP A 536 -14.66 6.81 1.85
N GLY A 537 -14.93 5.63 2.51
CA GLY A 537 -15.98 5.39 3.49
C GLY A 537 -15.44 5.25 4.91
N ASP A 538 -14.41 6.01 5.28
CA ASP A 538 -13.66 5.96 6.54
C ASP A 538 -12.69 4.77 6.68
N GLY A 539 -12.51 3.93 5.66
CA GLY A 539 -11.50 2.86 5.61
C GLY A 539 -10.10 3.43 5.39
N THR A 540 -9.27 3.44 6.42
CA THR A 540 -7.85 3.82 6.36
C THR A 540 -7.13 3.34 7.62
N ILE A 541 -5.91 2.82 7.47
CA ILE A 541 -5.10 2.30 8.57
C ILE A 541 -3.64 2.73 8.44
N ILE A 542 -2.92 2.74 9.56
CA ILE A 542 -1.47 2.98 9.54
C ILE A 542 -0.79 1.82 8.79
N GLY A 543 0.01 2.15 7.76
CA GLY A 543 0.67 1.18 6.87
C GLY A 543 -0.12 0.83 5.62
N CYS A 544 -1.41 1.23 5.51
CA CYS A 544 -2.21 1.18 4.29
C CYS A 544 -3.28 2.28 4.32
N ARG A 545 -2.90 3.51 3.97
CA ARG A 545 -3.76 4.69 4.07
C ARG A 545 -4.64 4.90 2.86
N ASP A 546 -4.18 4.47 1.68
CA ASP A 546 -4.88 4.59 0.40
C ASP A 546 -4.46 3.49 -0.57
N ALA A 547 -5.00 3.49 -1.77
CA ALA A 547 -4.77 2.45 -2.76
C ALA A 547 -3.29 2.33 -3.19
N SER A 548 -2.46 3.37 -3.06
CA SER A 548 -1.02 3.31 -3.39
C SER A 548 -0.23 2.40 -2.43
N GLN A 549 -0.78 2.15 -1.24
CA GLN A 549 -0.11 1.38 -0.20
C GLN A 549 -0.55 -0.10 -0.13
N LEU A 550 -1.48 -0.53 -0.97
CA LEU A 550 -2.00 -1.90 -0.98
C LEU A 550 -0.94 -2.97 -1.21
N ILE A 551 0.16 -2.65 -1.89
CA ILE A 551 1.30 -3.56 -2.06
C ILE A 551 1.93 -3.97 -0.72
N ASN A 552 1.81 -3.12 0.33
CA ASN A 552 2.32 -3.44 1.67
C ASN A 552 1.60 -4.64 2.28
N LEU A 553 0.31 -4.82 1.97
CA LEU A 553 -0.44 -6.00 2.39
C LEU A 553 0.15 -7.28 1.80
N THR A 554 0.49 -7.29 0.52
CA THR A 554 1.14 -8.43 -0.12
C THR A 554 2.53 -8.70 0.45
N ARG A 555 3.31 -7.65 0.71
CA ARG A 555 4.61 -7.80 1.38
C ARG A 555 4.46 -8.43 2.76
N GLU A 556 3.44 -8.02 3.52
CA GLU A 556 3.19 -8.57 4.85
C GLU A 556 2.71 -10.03 4.78
N LEU A 557 1.84 -10.39 3.85
CA LEU A 557 1.45 -11.77 3.61
C LEU A 557 2.67 -12.65 3.26
N LEU A 558 3.55 -12.17 2.38
CA LEU A 558 4.80 -12.89 2.04
C LEU A 558 5.74 -13.02 3.25
N ARG A 559 5.86 -11.99 4.10
CA ARG A 559 6.68 -12.00 5.32
C ARG A 559 6.15 -13.00 6.35
N ARG A 560 4.83 -13.16 6.45
CA ARG A 560 4.15 -14.17 7.29
C ARG A 560 4.16 -15.58 6.70
N GLY A 561 4.75 -15.77 5.51
CA GLY A 561 4.97 -17.08 4.89
C GLY A 561 3.79 -17.63 4.10
N TYR A 562 2.80 -16.80 3.74
CA TYR A 562 1.74 -17.23 2.82
C TYR A 562 2.33 -17.54 1.44
N ASP A 563 1.85 -18.62 0.82
CA ASP A 563 2.22 -18.95 -0.55
C ASP A 563 1.49 -18.07 -1.57
N GLU A 564 2.04 -17.96 -2.76
CA GLU A 564 1.52 -17.09 -3.82
C GLU A 564 0.13 -17.49 -4.32
N ALA A 565 -0.23 -18.78 -4.21
CA ALA A 565 -1.55 -19.26 -4.60
C ALA A 565 -2.61 -18.77 -3.60
N THR A 566 -2.33 -18.87 -2.31
CA THR A 566 -3.18 -18.35 -1.23
C THR A 566 -3.32 -16.83 -1.31
N ILE A 567 -2.22 -16.11 -1.57
CA ILE A 567 -2.27 -14.65 -1.77
C ILE A 567 -3.15 -14.28 -2.97
N ALA A 568 -3.05 -15.02 -4.08
CA ALA A 568 -3.89 -14.81 -5.25
C ALA A 568 -5.38 -15.11 -4.98
N ASP A 569 -5.67 -16.09 -4.13
CA ASP A 569 -7.04 -16.40 -3.69
C ASP A 569 -7.62 -15.25 -2.86
N ILE A 570 -6.87 -14.72 -1.89
CA ILE A 570 -7.25 -13.57 -1.04
C ILE A 570 -7.46 -12.31 -1.89
N TRP A 571 -6.55 -12.01 -2.84
CA TRP A 571 -6.62 -10.79 -3.64
C TRP A 571 -7.77 -10.75 -4.64
N GLY A 572 -8.21 -11.90 -5.18
CA GLY A 572 -9.25 -11.79 -6.21
C GLY A 572 -9.93 -13.10 -6.58
N ARG A 573 -9.25 -14.24 -6.59
CA ARG A 573 -9.85 -15.50 -7.07
C ARG A 573 -11.07 -15.91 -6.27
N ASN A 574 -11.08 -15.69 -4.96
CA ASN A 574 -12.24 -16.00 -4.10
C ASN A 574 -13.47 -15.18 -4.48
N TRP A 575 -13.29 -13.87 -4.69
CA TRP A 575 -14.34 -12.97 -5.13
C TRP A 575 -14.88 -13.36 -6.52
N LEU A 576 -13.98 -13.56 -7.47
CA LEU A 576 -14.33 -13.93 -8.84
C LEU A 576 -15.02 -15.30 -8.93
N ARG A 577 -14.67 -16.25 -8.08
CA ARG A 577 -15.35 -17.54 -7.98
C ARG A 577 -16.83 -17.35 -7.61
N VAL A 578 -17.11 -16.55 -6.57
CA VAL A 578 -18.49 -16.27 -6.16
C VAL A 578 -19.25 -15.54 -7.26
N MET A 579 -18.65 -14.49 -7.83
CA MET A 579 -19.24 -13.73 -8.93
C MET A 579 -19.59 -14.62 -10.14
N ALA A 580 -18.68 -15.51 -10.55
CA ALA A 580 -18.90 -16.44 -11.64
C ALA A 580 -20.04 -17.43 -11.35
N GLU A 581 -20.12 -17.95 -10.12
CA GLU A 581 -21.16 -18.89 -9.70
C GLU A 581 -22.54 -18.24 -9.70
N VAL A 582 -22.64 -17.02 -9.15
CA VAL A 582 -23.89 -16.24 -9.13
C VAL A 582 -24.39 -15.94 -10.56
N GLN A 583 -23.49 -15.48 -11.43
CA GLN A 583 -23.84 -15.15 -12.82
C GLN A 583 -24.19 -16.39 -13.65
N LYS A 584 -23.50 -17.52 -13.42
CA LYS A 584 -23.82 -18.79 -14.09
C LYS A 584 -25.20 -19.30 -13.74
N ASN A 585 -25.64 -19.13 -12.50
CA ASN A 585 -26.98 -19.53 -12.07
C ASN A 585 -28.05 -18.74 -12.83
N ALA A 586 -27.92 -17.42 -12.96
CA ALA A 586 -28.83 -16.58 -13.71
C ALA A 586 -28.95 -16.96 -15.20
N ALA A 587 -27.87 -17.42 -15.81
CA ALA A 587 -27.84 -17.84 -17.20
C ALA A 587 -28.58 -19.19 -17.45
N GLN A 588 -28.91 -19.96 -16.40
CA GLN A 588 -29.58 -21.26 -16.48
C GLN A 588 -31.09 -21.17 -16.25
N GLU A 589 -31.58 -20.04 -15.74
CA GLU A 589 -33.02 -19.81 -15.62
C GLU A 589 -33.61 -19.36 -16.97
N PRO A 590 -34.67 -20.02 -17.50
CA PRO A 590 -35.23 -19.74 -18.81
C PRO A 590 -35.99 -18.41 -18.91
#